data_8aaaa4d98f9a6ddb33fe6134ef737ec1
#
_entry.id   8aaaa4d98f9a6ddb33fe6134ef737ec1
#
_cell.length_a   1.000
_cell.length_b   1.000
_cell.length_c   1.000
_cell.angle_alpha   90.00
_cell.angle_beta   90.00
_cell.angle_gamma   90.00
#
_symmetry.space_group_name_H-M   'P 1'
#
loop_
_entity.id
_entity.type
_entity.pdbx_description
1 polymer ?
#
loop_
_entity_poly.entity_id
_entity_poly.type
_entity_poly.pdbx_seq_one_letter_code
_entity_poly.pdbx_strand_id
1 'polypeptide(L)'
;IYNYEKALLLNPDDEAIQTNLSFAQKTAIDDIKILPEVGFKKMVKEFTSTFHYDTWAWIAVFIAFLSLLSFLGYYFGNTVFLKRTFFSLFLLFLIGIGVTVFSAFLQKKFDANYNPAIVFAESTTLKAEPKNSSEDVVTLHEGTKVFVLEELGNWKQVELTDKTKAWINKEAIREVKDRKSTRLNSSH
;
A
#
# COMPACT_ATOMS: atom_id res chain seq x y z
N ILE A 1 -3.67 -18.38 -6.75
CA ILE A 1 -3.53 -16.91 -6.70
C ILE A 1 -3.84 -16.41 -5.29
N TYR A 2 -5.05 -16.64 -4.75
CA TYR A 2 -5.46 -16.12 -3.44
C TYR A 2 -4.48 -16.40 -2.29
N ASN A 3 -3.99 -17.64 -2.15
CA ASN A 3 -3.06 -17.99 -1.08
C ASN A 3 -1.68 -17.34 -1.24
N TYR A 4 -1.21 -17.14 -2.47
CA TYR A 4 0.03 -16.41 -2.73
C TYR A 4 -0.11 -14.92 -2.40
N GLU A 5 -1.20 -14.29 -2.80
CA GLU A 5 -1.49 -12.89 -2.42
C GLU A 5 -1.57 -12.73 -0.89
N LYS A 6 -2.19 -13.70 -0.19
CA LYS A 6 -2.25 -13.69 1.27
C LYS A 6 -0.88 -13.89 1.91
N ALA A 7 -0.04 -14.75 1.34
CA ALA A 7 1.34 -14.95 1.82
C ALA A 7 2.18 -13.68 1.63
N LEU A 8 2.02 -12.96 0.51
CA LEU A 8 2.71 -11.68 0.27
C LEU A 8 2.26 -10.55 1.21
N LEU A 9 1.06 -10.60 1.79
CA LEU A 9 0.68 -9.67 2.86
C LEU A 9 1.49 -9.89 4.15
N LEU A 10 1.98 -11.11 4.37
CA LEU A 10 2.78 -11.47 5.55
C LEU A 10 4.28 -11.28 5.30
N ASN A 11 4.74 -11.58 4.10
CA ASN A 11 6.14 -11.45 3.67
C ASN A 11 6.20 -10.87 2.24
N PRO A 12 6.13 -9.54 2.08
CA PRO A 12 6.06 -8.89 0.77
C PRO A 12 7.29 -9.11 -0.11
N ASP A 13 8.46 -9.32 0.48
CA ASP A 13 9.76 -9.38 -0.19
C ASP A 13 10.19 -10.81 -0.57
N ASP A 14 9.31 -11.81 -0.40
CA ASP A 14 9.59 -13.20 -0.73
C ASP A 14 9.55 -13.42 -2.26
N GLU A 15 10.73 -13.51 -2.87
CA GLU A 15 10.89 -13.70 -4.32
C GLU A 15 10.29 -15.03 -4.81
N ALA A 16 10.32 -16.09 -4.01
CA ALA A 16 9.76 -17.38 -4.39
C ALA A 16 8.22 -17.30 -4.49
N ILE A 17 7.57 -16.61 -3.53
CA ILE A 17 6.13 -16.39 -3.56
C ILE A 17 5.74 -15.50 -4.74
N GLN A 18 6.50 -14.41 -4.98
CA GLN A 18 6.26 -13.50 -6.12
C GLN A 18 6.37 -14.24 -7.46
N THR A 19 7.40 -15.08 -7.61
CA THR A 19 7.60 -15.88 -8.82
C THR A 19 6.46 -16.86 -9.04
N ASN A 20 6.07 -17.62 -8.01
CA ASN A 20 4.97 -18.58 -8.10
C ASN A 20 3.63 -17.88 -8.36
N LEU A 21 3.40 -16.71 -7.77
CA LEU A 21 2.22 -15.89 -8.05
C LEU A 21 2.18 -15.47 -9.52
N SER A 22 3.32 -15.04 -10.08
CA SER A 22 3.40 -14.63 -11.48
C SER A 22 3.06 -15.78 -12.45
N PHE A 23 3.49 -17.00 -12.13
CA PHE A 23 3.09 -18.19 -12.90
C PHE A 23 1.59 -18.49 -12.76
N ALA A 24 1.05 -18.44 -11.54
CA ALA A 24 -0.36 -18.66 -11.31
C ALA A 24 -1.24 -17.61 -12.01
N GLN A 25 -0.82 -16.34 -12.06
CA GLN A 25 -1.54 -15.28 -12.76
C GLN A 25 -1.58 -15.47 -14.28
N LYS A 26 -0.52 -16.05 -14.88
CA LYS A 26 -0.50 -16.38 -16.32
C LYS A 26 -1.52 -17.46 -16.71
N THR A 27 -2.02 -18.24 -15.77
CA THR A 27 -3.05 -19.26 -16.00
C THR A 27 -4.47 -18.72 -15.82
N ALA A 28 -4.63 -17.48 -15.33
CA ALA A 28 -5.93 -16.83 -15.23
C ALA A 28 -6.47 -16.52 -16.65
N ILE A 29 -7.78 -16.61 -16.80
CA ILE A 29 -8.47 -16.40 -18.09
C ILE A 29 -8.43 -14.91 -18.47
N ASP A 30 -8.58 -14.03 -17.48
CA ASP A 30 -8.67 -12.60 -17.71
C ASP A 30 -7.27 -11.96 -17.77
N ASP A 31 -6.90 -11.47 -18.95
CA ASP A 31 -5.67 -10.69 -19.16
C ASP A 31 -5.98 -9.18 -19.08
N ILE A 32 -6.18 -8.68 -17.85
CA ILE A 32 -6.46 -7.26 -17.62
C ILE A 32 -5.14 -6.49 -17.64
N LYS A 33 -4.98 -5.61 -18.63
CA LYS A 33 -3.77 -4.78 -18.78
C LYS A 33 -3.55 -3.89 -17.56
N ILE A 34 -2.37 -3.96 -17.00
CA ILE A 34 -1.96 -3.06 -15.93
C ILE A 34 -1.64 -1.70 -16.55
N LEU A 35 -2.42 -0.68 -16.23
CA LEU A 35 -2.08 0.68 -16.59
C LEU A 35 -0.93 1.18 -15.71
N PRO A 36 0.24 1.48 -16.30
CA PRO A 36 1.37 1.96 -15.51
C PRO A 36 1.04 3.33 -14.87
N GLU A 37 1.24 3.44 -13.57
CA GLU A 37 1.22 4.75 -12.91
C GLU A 37 2.40 5.56 -13.45
N VAL A 38 2.17 6.82 -13.85
CA VAL A 38 3.21 7.71 -14.40
C VAL A 38 3.25 9.03 -13.64
N GLY A 39 4.38 9.74 -13.72
CA GLY A 39 4.54 11.08 -13.18
C GLY A 39 4.97 11.13 -11.71
N PHE A 40 4.86 12.31 -11.10
CA PHE A 40 5.33 12.61 -9.75
C PHE A 40 4.70 11.69 -8.68
N LYS A 41 3.43 11.34 -8.84
CA LYS A 41 2.72 10.42 -7.92
C LYS A 41 3.37 9.03 -7.86
N LYS A 42 3.82 8.51 -9.02
CA LYS A 42 4.55 7.25 -9.09
C LYS A 42 5.87 7.35 -8.32
N MET A 43 6.65 8.40 -8.55
CA MET A 43 7.93 8.61 -7.88
C MET A 43 7.79 8.69 -6.36
N VAL A 44 6.78 9.44 -5.87
CA VAL A 44 6.49 9.52 -4.43
C VAL A 44 6.08 8.16 -3.88
N LYS A 45 5.24 7.41 -4.58
CA LYS A 45 4.80 6.07 -4.16
C LYS A 45 5.98 5.09 -4.12
N GLU A 46 6.83 5.05 -5.15
CA GLU A 46 8.03 4.20 -5.17
C GLU A 46 8.99 4.54 -4.04
N PHE A 47 9.24 5.83 -3.80
CA PHE A 47 10.09 6.27 -2.69
C PHE A 47 9.52 5.88 -1.32
N THR A 48 8.23 6.10 -1.08
CA THR A 48 7.60 5.79 0.21
C THR A 48 7.42 4.30 0.43
N SER A 49 7.21 3.51 -0.63
CA SER A 49 7.08 2.05 -0.57
C SER A 49 8.42 1.31 -0.46
N THR A 50 9.56 2.01 -0.50
CA THR A 50 10.89 1.41 -0.31
C THR A 50 11.01 0.72 1.05
N PHE A 51 10.33 1.24 2.06
CA PHE A 51 10.30 0.64 3.39
C PHE A 51 8.87 0.57 3.91
N HIS A 52 8.60 -0.42 4.76
CA HIS A 52 7.34 -0.50 5.49
C HIS A 52 7.21 0.71 6.45
N TYR A 53 5.97 1.11 6.77
CA TYR A 53 5.71 2.30 7.59
C TYR A 53 6.39 2.24 8.97
N ASP A 54 6.52 1.05 9.57
CA ASP A 54 7.23 0.86 10.86
C ASP A 54 8.73 1.16 10.72
N THR A 55 9.34 0.76 9.60
CA THR A 55 10.76 1.06 9.33
C THR A 55 10.99 2.56 9.19
N TRP A 56 10.08 3.28 8.49
CA TRP A 56 10.11 4.73 8.41
C TRP A 56 10.01 5.38 9.79
N ALA A 57 9.17 4.83 10.69
CA ALA A 57 9.05 5.33 12.06
C ALA A 57 10.34 5.14 12.86
N TRP A 58 11.00 3.98 12.76
CA TRP A 58 12.29 3.74 13.40
C TRP A 58 13.41 4.63 12.87
N ILE A 59 13.44 4.88 11.55
CA ILE A 59 14.38 5.84 10.94
C ILE A 59 14.14 7.24 11.50
N ALA A 60 12.88 7.67 11.66
CA ALA A 60 12.55 8.97 12.26
C ALA A 60 13.08 9.09 13.70
N VAL A 61 12.91 8.05 14.53
CA VAL A 61 13.43 8.00 15.89
C VAL A 61 14.96 8.10 15.91
N PHE A 62 15.63 7.37 15.03
CA PHE A 62 17.10 7.42 14.92
C PHE A 62 17.60 8.81 14.50
N ILE A 63 16.98 9.43 13.49
CA ILE A 63 17.33 10.79 13.05
C ILE A 63 17.04 11.82 14.16
N ALA A 64 15.94 11.64 14.93
CA ALA A 64 15.65 12.51 16.07
C ALA A 64 16.75 12.43 17.15
N PHE A 65 17.27 11.23 17.41
CA PHE A 65 18.40 11.05 18.31
C PHE A 65 19.67 11.77 17.80
N LEU A 66 19.98 11.65 16.50
CA LEU A 66 21.11 12.38 15.89
C LEU A 66 20.91 13.90 15.92
N SER A 67 19.67 14.37 15.74
CA SER A 67 19.31 15.79 15.88
C SER A 67 19.59 16.29 17.30
N LEU A 68 19.21 15.53 18.32
CA LEU A 68 19.51 15.86 19.72
C LEU A 68 21.02 15.94 19.98
N LEU A 69 21.80 14.95 19.49
CA LEU A 69 23.26 14.97 19.62
C LEU A 69 23.88 16.18 18.93
N SER A 70 23.37 16.56 17.74
CA SER A 70 23.82 17.75 17.04
C SER A 70 23.49 19.04 17.79
N PHE A 71 22.31 19.11 18.41
CA PHE A 71 21.94 20.23 19.26
C PHE A 71 22.87 20.35 20.50
N LEU A 72 23.19 19.24 21.15
CA LEU A 72 24.15 19.19 22.27
C LEU A 72 25.56 19.65 21.80
N GLY A 73 26.02 19.17 20.64
CA GLY A 73 27.28 19.59 20.04
C GLY A 73 27.31 21.09 19.73
N TYR A 74 26.20 21.67 19.27
CA TYR A 74 26.05 23.13 19.11
C TYR A 74 26.12 23.84 20.46
N TYR A 75 25.44 23.34 21.49
CA TYR A 75 25.39 23.97 22.80
C TYR A 75 26.78 24.00 23.49
N PHE A 76 27.49 22.88 23.48
CA PHE A 76 28.78 22.70 24.14
C PHE A 76 29.98 23.09 23.26
N GLY A 77 29.77 23.40 21.97
CA GLY A 77 30.85 23.75 21.06
C GLY A 77 31.54 25.05 21.47
N ASN A 78 32.87 25.02 21.52
CA ASN A 78 33.69 26.20 21.95
C ASN A 78 34.12 27.08 20.77
N THR A 79 34.07 26.60 19.51
CA THR A 79 34.49 27.32 18.33
C THR A 79 33.32 27.69 17.44
N VAL A 80 33.45 28.84 16.75
CA VAL A 80 32.41 29.29 15.79
C VAL A 80 32.18 28.25 14.68
N PHE A 81 33.27 27.61 14.22
CA PHE A 81 33.18 26.57 13.19
C PHE A 81 32.32 25.37 13.65
N LEU A 82 32.59 24.81 14.84
CA LEU A 82 31.81 23.70 15.40
C LEU A 82 30.34 24.09 15.58
N LYS A 83 30.06 25.28 16.11
CA LYS A 83 28.68 25.76 16.25
C LYS A 83 27.94 25.83 14.94
N ARG A 84 28.55 26.37 13.88
CA ARG A 84 27.93 26.42 12.56
C ARG A 84 27.67 25.05 11.98
N THR A 85 28.63 24.13 12.09
CA THR A 85 28.49 22.75 11.59
C THR A 85 27.37 22.03 12.30
N PHE A 86 27.36 22.01 13.63
CA PHE A 86 26.32 21.30 14.40
C PHE A 86 24.94 21.94 14.24
N PHE A 87 24.85 23.25 14.11
CA PHE A 87 23.59 23.92 13.80
C PHE A 87 23.05 23.52 12.41
N SER A 88 23.92 23.49 11.39
CA SER A 88 23.52 23.05 10.04
C SER A 88 23.07 21.58 10.03
N LEU A 89 23.79 20.70 10.75
CA LEU A 89 23.39 19.28 10.90
C LEU A 89 22.06 19.14 11.63
N PHE A 90 21.85 19.92 12.69
CA PHE A 90 20.58 19.94 13.42
C PHE A 90 19.40 20.29 12.50
N LEU A 91 19.53 21.34 11.68
CA LEU A 91 18.50 21.72 10.71
C LEU A 91 18.27 20.64 9.65
N LEU A 92 19.36 20.04 9.15
CA LEU A 92 19.27 18.94 8.19
C LEU A 92 18.50 17.76 8.77
N PHE A 93 18.78 17.37 10.00
CA PHE A 93 18.07 16.26 10.67
C PHE A 93 16.60 16.62 10.94
N LEU A 94 16.26 17.85 11.28
CA LEU A 94 14.86 18.28 11.41
C LEU A 94 14.08 18.12 10.10
N ILE A 95 14.68 18.48 8.97
CA ILE A 95 14.07 18.26 7.66
C ILE A 95 13.92 16.74 7.40
N GLY A 96 14.96 15.95 7.71
CA GLY A 96 14.94 14.49 7.60
C GLY A 96 13.80 13.84 8.40
N ILE A 97 13.56 14.28 9.64
CA ILE A 97 12.42 13.84 10.46
C ILE A 97 11.10 14.15 9.74
N GLY A 98 10.94 15.34 9.20
CA GLY A 98 9.75 15.72 8.46
C GLY A 98 9.48 14.80 7.26
N VAL A 99 10.52 14.50 6.48
CA VAL A 99 10.43 13.61 5.33
C VAL A 99 10.07 12.18 5.75
N THR A 100 10.72 11.64 6.78
CA THR A 100 10.47 10.25 7.24
C THR A 100 9.08 10.09 7.84
N VAL A 101 8.62 11.03 8.65
CA VAL A 101 7.26 11.03 9.22
C VAL A 101 6.21 11.14 8.11
N PHE A 102 6.42 12.02 7.14
CA PHE A 102 5.52 12.18 5.99
C PHE A 102 5.47 10.90 5.15
N SER A 103 6.62 10.25 4.90
CA SER A 103 6.70 8.97 4.18
C SER A 103 5.96 7.85 4.92
N ALA A 104 6.14 7.75 6.25
CA ALA A 104 5.42 6.79 7.08
C ALA A 104 3.89 6.98 7.00
N PHE A 105 3.44 8.24 7.05
CA PHE A 105 2.02 8.57 6.95
C PHE A 105 1.44 8.20 5.58
N LEU A 106 2.13 8.54 4.49
CA LEU A 106 1.70 8.19 3.14
C LEU A 106 1.66 6.66 2.95
N GLN A 107 2.71 5.94 3.38
CA GLN A 107 2.76 4.49 3.27
C GLN A 107 1.61 3.84 4.05
N LYS A 108 1.36 4.26 5.27
CA LYS A 108 0.21 3.78 6.06
C LYS A 108 -1.12 4.02 5.35
N LYS A 109 -1.28 5.16 4.70
CA LYS A 109 -2.48 5.47 3.91
C LYS A 109 -2.61 4.58 2.67
N PHE A 110 -1.51 4.31 1.97
CA PHE A 110 -1.51 3.38 0.83
C PHE A 110 -1.87 1.97 1.28
N ASP A 111 -1.27 1.48 2.36
CA ASP A 111 -1.55 0.15 2.91
C ASP A 111 -3.00 0.02 3.41
N ALA A 112 -3.56 1.07 4.00
CA ALA A 112 -4.95 1.08 4.44
C ALA A 112 -5.95 1.03 3.28
N ASN A 113 -5.61 1.65 2.14
CA ASN A 113 -6.45 1.66 0.94
C ASN A 113 -6.20 0.45 0.02
N TYR A 114 -5.16 -0.33 0.28
CA TYR A 114 -4.84 -1.52 -0.48
C TYR A 114 -5.65 -2.71 0.04
N ASN A 115 -6.80 -2.96 -0.59
CA ASN A 115 -7.70 -4.04 -0.23
C ASN A 115 -7.88 -4.99 -1.43
N PRO A 116 -6.90 -5.86 -1.70
CA PRO A 116 -6.99 -6.83 -2.79
C PRO A 116 -8.03 -7.89 -2.48
N ALA A 117 -8.76 -8.31 -3.50
CA ALA A 117 -9.66 -9.44 -3.48
C ALA A 117 -9.50 -10.25 -4.75
N ILE A 118 -9.83 -11.53 -4.68
CA ILE A 118 -9.78 -12.46 -5.82
C ILE A 118 -11.18 -12.93 -6.13
N VAL A 119 -11.52 -12.99 -7.43
CA VAL A 119 -12.76 -13.58 -7.92
C VAL A 119 -12.70 -15.10 -7.70
N PHE A 120 -13.73 -15.64 -7.05
CA PHE A 120 -13.90 -17.08 -6.78
C PHE A 120 -15.06 -17.69 -7.55
N ALA A 121 -15.98 -16.88 -8.08
CA ALA A 121 -17.01 -17.35 -8.98
C ALA A 121 -16.37 -17.78 -10.31
N GLU A 122 -16.83 -18.87 -10.91
CA GLU A 122 -16.38 -19.34 -12.22
C GLU A 122 -16.49 -18.21 -13.27
N SER A 123 -17.60 -17.45 -13.23
CA SER A 123 -17.83 -16.25 -14.02
C SER A 123 -18.74 -15.31 -13.25
N THR A 124 -18.45 -14.01 -13.30
CA THR A 124 -19.28 -12.98 -12.68
C THR A 124 -19.23 -11.70 -13.49
N THR A 125 -20.36 -11.02 -13.61
CA THR A 125 -20.45 -9.78 -14.37
C THR A 125 -20.43 -8.57 -13.43
N LEU A 126 -19.54 -7.64 -13.71
CA LEU A 126 -19.49 -6.34 -13.01
C LEU A 126 -20.61 -5.45 -13.54
N LYS A 127 -21.24 -4.72 -12.63
CA LYS A 127 -22.36 -3.80 -12.90
C LYS A 127 -21.93 -2.34 -12.73
N ALA A 128 -22.53 -1.45 -13.51
CA ALA A 128 -22.30 -0.01 -13.39
C ALA A 128 -22.84 0.55 -12.05
N GLU A 129 -23.92 -0.01 -11.53
CA GLU A 129 -24.55 0.36 -10.26
C GLU A 129 -24.81 -0.88 -9.39
N PRO A 130 -24.94 -0.74 -8.04
CA PRO A 130 -25.11 -1.85 -7.11
C PRO A 130 -26.54 -2.45 -7.15
N LYS A 131 -26.98 -2.90 -8.34
CA LYS A 131 -28.27 -3.54 -8.55
C LYS A 131 -28.19 -4.54 -9.73
N ASN A 132 -28.98 -5.61 -9.67
CA ASN A 132 -28.98 -6.67 -10.70
C ASN A 132 -29.43 -6.18 -12.08
N SER A 133 -30.31 -5.18 -12.13
CA SER A 133 -30.85 -4.62 -13.37
C SER A 133 -29.96 -3.57 -14.04
N SER A 134 -28.79 -3.28 -13.44
CA SER A 134 -27.86 -2.32 -14.01
C SER A 134 -27.13 -2.87 -15.22
N GLU A 135 -26.60 -1.97 -16.03
CA GLU A 135 -25.80 -2.26 -17.21
C GLU A 135 -24.55 -3.07 -16.85
N ASP A 136 -24.21 -4.00 -17.72
CA ASP A 136 -23.03 -4.85 -17.61
C ASP A 136 -21.80 -4.08 -18.10
N VAL A 137 -20.75 -4.03 -17.26
CA VAL A 137 -19.49 -3.33 -17.59
C VAL A 137 -18.48 -4.32 -18.18
N VAL A 138 -18.20 -5.41 -17.46
CA VAL A 138 -17.25 -6.45 -17.88
C VAL A 138 -17.56 -7.75 -17.13
N THR A 139 -17.32 -8.88 -17.78
CA THR A 139 -17.38 -10.21 -17.12
C THR A 139 -15.98 -10.60 -16.67
N LEU A 140 -15.88 -11.07 -15.44
CA LEU A 140 -14.64 -11.58 -14.85
C LEU A 140 -14.77 -13.06 -14.54
N HIS A 141 -13.63 -13.74 -14.55
CA HIS A 141 -13.52 -15.18 -14.26
C HIS A 141 -12.71 -15.42 -12.98
N GLU A 142 -12.77 -16.66 -12.51
CA GLU A 142 -12.03 -17.12 -11.32
C GLU A 142 -10.53 -16.79 -11.43
N GLY A 143 -9.94 -16.35 -10.31
CA GLY A 143 -8.53 -15.98 -10.22
C GLY A 143 -8.21 -14.53 -10.53
N THR A 144 -9.15 -13.74 -11.06
CA THR A 144 -8.96 -12.33 -11.36
C THR A 144 -8.80 -11.51 -10.09
N LYS A 145 -7.76 -10.67 -10.05
CA LYS A 145 -7.48 -9.75 -8.94
C LYS A 145 -8.21 -8.43 -9.14
N VAL A 146 -8.90 -7.99 -8.09
CA VAL A 146 -9.61 -6.71 -8.01
C VAL A 146 -9.27 -6.00 -6.69
N PHE A 147 -9.50 -4.68 -6.62
CA PHE A 147 -9.29 -3.90 -5.40
C PHE A 147 -10.63 -3.37 -4.89
N VAL A 148 -10.99 -3.75 -3.67
CA VAL A 148 -12.25 -3.31 -3.04
C VAL A 148 -12.10 -1.87 -2.56
N LEU A 149 -12.99 -0.98 -3.03
CA LEU A 149 -13.04 0.43 -2.66
C LEU A 149 -14.05 0.66 -1.54
N GLU A 150 -15.29 0.20 -1.73
CA GLU A 150 -16.37 0.36 -0.76
C GLU A 150 -17.36 -0.82 -0.79
N GLU A 151 -18.21 -0.91 0.21
CA GLU A 151 -19.23 -1.95 0.34
C GLU A 151 -20.61 -1.31 0.58
N LEU A 152 -21.61 -1.76 -0.19
CA LEU A 152 -22.98 -1.33 -0.08
C LEU A 152 -23.93 -2.55 -0.13
N GLY A 153 -24.42 -2.98 1.03
CA GLY A 153 -25.30 -4.15 1.15
C GLY A 153 -24.63 -5.45 0.64
N ASN A 154 -25.16 -6.03 -0.42
CA ASN A 154 -24.61 -7.23 -1.05
C ASN A 154 -23.63 -6.95 -2.19
N TRP A 155 -23.26 -5.69 -2.39
CA TRP A 155 -22.39 -5.25 -3.47
C TRP A 155 -21.11 -4.66 -2.92
N LYS A 156 -20.02 -4.85 -3.67
CA LYS A 156 -18.75 -4.18 -3.43
C LYS A 156 -18.34 -3.42 -4.69
N GLN A 157 -17.99 -2.15 -4.52
CA GLN A 157 -17.35 -1.41 -5.59
C GLN A 157 -15.90 -1.86 -5.67
N VAL A 158 -15.48 -2.25 -6.85
CA VAL A 158 -14.11 -2.70 -7.12
C VAL A 158 -13.46 -1.87 -8.22
N GLU A 159 -12.14 -1.74 -8.12
CA GLU A 159 -11.29 -1.19 -9.16
C GLU A 159 -10.44 -2.31 -9.75
N LEU A 160 -10.43 -2.43 -11.07
CA LEU A 160 -9.58 -3.34 -11.81
C LEU A 160 -8.16 -2.75 -11.97
N THR A 161 -7.23 -3.56 -12.47
CA THR A 161 -5.84 -3.11 -12.73
C THR A 161 -5.74 -2.07 -13.85
N ASP A 162 -6.73 -1.99 -14.74
CA ASP A 162 -6.88 -0.95 -15.76
C ASP A 162 -7.60 0.33 -15.29
N LYS A 163 -7.86 0.44 -13.96
CA LYS A 163 -8.58 1.54 -13.31
C LYS A 163 -10.08 1.61 -13.58
N THR A 164 -10.66 0.62 -14.26
CA THR A 164 -12.11 0.48 -14.39
C THR A 164 -12.74 0.28 -13.03
N LYS A 165 -13.78 1.05 -12.71
CA LYS A 165 -14.55 0.93 -11.46
C LYS A 165 -15.93 0.40 -11.75
N ALA A 166 -16.35 -0.62 -11.03
CA ALA A 166 -17.67 -1.21 -11.20
C ALA A 166 -18.09 -1.96 -9.92
N TRP A 167 -19.31 -2.45 -9.88
CA TRP A 167 -19.88 -3.15 -8.75
C TRP A 167 -19.94 -4.66 -8.98
N ILE A 168 -19.53 -5.42 -7.99
CA ILE A 168 -19.55 -6.89 -7.98
C ILE A 168 -20.35 -7.40 -6.79
N ASN A 169 -21.00 -8.57 -6.93
CA ASN A 169 -21.60 -9.23 -5.80
C ASN A 169 -20.54 -9.70 -4.80
N LYS A 170 -20.72 -9.40 -3.52
CA LYS A 170 -19.74 -9.72 -2.47
C LYS A 170 -19.45 -11.22 -2.35
N GLU A 171 -20.40 -12.08 -2.73
CA GLU A 171 -20.23 -13.53 -2.69
C GLU A 171 -19.32 -14.06 -3.81
N ALA A 172 -19.16 -13.28 -4.90
CA ALA A 172 -18.32 -13.66 -6.03
C ALA A 172 -16.83 -13.47 -5.77
N ILE A 173 -16.46 -12.70 -4.73
CA ILE A 173 -15.06 -12.37 -4.42
C ILE A 173 -14.71 -12.72 -2.98
N ARG A 174 -13.41 -12.94 -2.76
CA ARG A 174 -12.84 -13.13 -1.43
C ARG A 174 -11.71 -12.13 -1.19
N GLU A 175 -11.87 -11.31 -0.14
CA GLU A 175 -10.83 -10.34 0.26
C GLU A 175 -9.61 -11.09 0.78
N VAL A 176 -8.42 -10.66 0.35
CA VAL A 176 -7.14 -11.24 0.79
C VAL A 176 -6.79 -10.75 2.20
N LYS A 177 -7.11 -9.48 2.48
CA LYS A 177 -6.87 -8.83 3.77
C LYS A 177 -8.10 -9.01 4.68
N ASP A 178 -7.93 -9.69 5.79
CA ASP A 178 -9.01 -9.91 6.75
C ASP A 178 -9.23 -8.63 7.57
N ARG A 179 -10.39 -7.97 7.40
CA ARG A 179 -10.74 -6.70 8.11
C ARG A 179 -10.77 -6.86 9.64
N LYS A 180 -10.89 -8.10 10.15
CA LYS A 180 -10.86 -8.36 11.60
C LYS A 180 -9.45 -8.25 12.18
N SER A 181 -8.41 -8.59 11.45
CA SER A 181 -7.02 -8.50 11.92
C SER A 181 -6.52 -7.07 12.04
N THR A 182 -7.02 -6.16 11.20
CA THR A 182 -6.61 -4.74 11.21
C THR A 182 -7.15 -3.97 12.44
N ARG A 183 -8.28 -4.40 13.01
CA ARG A 183 -8.83 -3.78 14.25
C ARG A 183 -8.11 -4.23 15.52
N LEU A 184 -7.49 -5.41 15.53
CA LEU A 184 -6.75 -5.92 16.68
C LEU A 184 -5.34 -5.32 16.80
N ASN A 185 -4.73 -4.90 15.68
CA ASN A 185 -3.41 -4.25 15.69
C ASN A 185 -3.45 -2.74 16.01
N SER A 186 -4.61 -2.12 16.05
CA SER A 186 -4.77 -0.70 16.40
C SER A 186 -5.10 -0.46 17.88
N SER A 187 -5.14 -1.51 18.72
CA SER A 187 -5.46 -1.46 20.14
C SER A 187 -4.31 -1.86 21.08
N HIS A 188 -3.07 -1.82 20.58
CA HIS A 188 -1.86 -1.96 21.41
C HIS A 188 -0.96 -0.75 21.26
#